data_1c4723429b582feca47518ebb16b51ac
#
_entry.id   1c4723429b582feca47518ebb16b51ac
#
_cell.length_a   1.000
_cell.length_b   1.000
_cell.length_c   1.000
_cell.angle_alpha   90.00
_cell.angle_beta   90.00
_cell.angle_gamma   90.00
#
_symmetry.space_group_name_H-M   'P 1'
#
loop_
_entity.id
_entity.type
_entity.pdbx_description
1 polymer ?
#
loop_
_entity_poly.entity_id
_entity_poly.type
_entity_poly.pdbx_seq_one_letter_code
_entity_poly.pdbx_strand_id
1 'polypeptide(L)'
;MAKQGDLKTQPRSEVQLELLRLDVGSAVALVGHPIHVMMVHFPVAFVIATLGVDIFFWWSGDAFWVRVGLWSAGMAFWSGVAASVVGTGELLLVRGIRLLEASWSHAVAAMTLVAIGGANWGLRLVDTAAILPHGLALSALASVMVGFAGWHGGKLVFDHGVGILISPKD
;
A
#
# COMPACT_ATOMS: atom_id res chain seq x y z
N MET A 1 -0.34 -38.63 -4.08
CA MET A 1 -1.44 -37.65 -3.83
C MET A 1 -1.74 -37.67 -2.34
N ALA A 2 -1.25 -36.68 -1.57
CA ALA A 2 -1.58 -36.57 -0.16
C ALA A 2 -3.07 -36.16 -0.04
N LYS A 3 -3.82 -36.85 0.79
CA LYS A 3 -5.24 -36.58 0.98
C LYS A 3 -5.42 -35.20 1.64
N GLN A 4 -6.28 -34.39 1.11
CA GLN A 4 -6.62 -33.03 1.58
C GLN A 4 -7.08 -33.00 3.08
N GLY A 5 -7.29 -34.15 3.71
CA GLY A 5 -7.62 -34.31 5.13
C GLY A 5 -6.44 -34.19 6.09
N ASP A 6 -5.20 -34.43 5.62
CA ASP A 6 -4.02 -34.42 6.50
C ASP A 6 -3.52 -33.04 6.92
N LEU A 7 -3.88 -31.98 6.17
CA LEU A 7 -3.46 -30.62 6.47
C LEU A 7 -4.19 -29.99 7.67
N LYS A 8 -5.38 -30.49 8.00
CA LYS A 8 -6.18 -30.02 9.15
C LYS A 8 -5.75 -30.58 10.51
N THR A 9 -4.94 -31.63 10.51
CA THR A 9 -4.54 -32.37 11.73
C THR A 9 -3.08 -32.12 12.14
N GLN A 10 -2.32 -31.37 11.37
CA GLN A 10 -0.96 -31.03 11.79
C GLN A 10 -1.00 -30.09 13.00
N PRO A 11 -0.23 -30.35 14.07
CA PRO A 11 -0.16 -29.47 15.22
C PRO A 11 0.39 -28.11 14.74
N ARG A 12 -0.31 -27.03 15.10
CA ARG A 12 0.15 -25.67 14.82
C ARG A 12 1.46 -25.41 15.54
N SER A 13 2.40 -24.73 14.88
CA SER A 13 3.64 -24.32 15.54
C SER A 13 3.32 -23.32 16.67
N GLU A 14 4.21 -23.23 17.66
CA GLU A 14 4.07 -22.25 18.74
C GLU A 14 3.91 -20.83 18.22
N VAL A 15 4.64 -20.48 17.15
CA VAL A 15 4.53 -19.18 16.46
C VAL A 15 3.12 -18.95 15.91
N GLN A 16 2.52 -19.96 15.27
CA GLN A 16 1.15 -19.84 14.77
C GLN A 16 0.12 -19.67 15.89
N LEU A 17 0.33 -20.35 17.01
CA LEU A 17 -0.53 -20.21 18.18
C LEU A 17 -0.41 -18.83 18.81
N GLU A 18 0.79 -18.27 18.87
CA GLU A 18 1.03 -16.93 19.39
C GLU A 18 0.39 -15.85 18.48
N LEU A 19 0.58 -15.94 17.16
CA LEU A 19 -0.06 -15.03 16.21
C LEU A 19 -1.59 -15.06 16.26
N LEU A 20 -2.18 -16.24 16.52
CA LEU A 20 -3.63 -16.37 16.71
C LEU A 20 -4.11 -15.72 18.02
N ARG A 21 -3.30 -15.78 19.09
CA ARG A 21 -3.61 -15.10 20.36
C ARG A 21 -3.60 -13.58 20.23
N LEU A 22 -2.73 -13.05 19.38
CA LEU A 22 -2.59 -11.60 19.16
C LEU A 22 -3.76 -11.02 18.35
N ASP A 23 -4.59 -11.85 17.70
CA ASP A 23 -5.72 -11.42 16.85
C ASP A 23 -5.30 -10.36 15.81
N VAL A 24 -4.17 -10.60 15.13
CA VAL A 24 -3.61 -9.73 14.10
C VAL A 24 -3.72 -10.31 12.68
N GLY A 25 -4.52 -11.36 12.53
CA GLY A 25 -4.81 -11.98 11.25
C GLY A 25 -5.63 -11.07 10.33
N SER A 26 -5.50 -11.25 9.00
CA SER A 26 -6.30 -10.49 8.04
C SER A 26 -7.78 -10.91 8.08
N ALA A 27 -8.68 -9.93 8.19
CA ALA A 27 -10.13 -10.12 8.08
C ALA A 27 -10.63 -9.96 6.63
N VAL A 28 -9.85 -9.28 5.77
CA VAL A 28 -10.19 -9.04 4.36
C VAL A 28 -9.20 -9.81 3.47
N ALA A 29 -9.51 -11.10 3.27
CA ALA A 29 -8.68 -12.01 2.48
C ALA A 29 -9.49 -12.65 1.35
N LEU A 30 -8.85 -12.87 0.20
CA LEU A 30 -9.41 -13.60 -0.93
C LEU A 30 -8.57 -14.86 -1.19
N VAL A 31 -9.23 -16.03 -1.20
CA VAL A 31 -8.56 -17.32 -1.44
C VAL A 31 -7.31 -17.50 -0.56
N GLY A 32 -7.40 -17.08 0.70
CA GLY A 32 -6.30 -17.25 1.63
C GLY A 32 -5.20 -16.16 1.57
N HIS A 33 -5.40 -15.09 0.82
CA HIS A 33 -4.40 -14.02 0.65
C HIS A 33 -4.95 -12.68 1.14
N PRO A 34 -4.23 -11.94 2.00
CA PRO A 34 -4.61 -10.61 2.45
C PRO A 34 -4.68 -9.61 1.30
N ILE A 35 -5.86 -9.08 1.01
CA ILE A 35 -6.08 -8.24 -0.17
C ILE A 35 -5.28 -6.94 -0.09
N HIS A 36 -5.24 -6.31 1.10
CA HIS A 36 -4.50 -5.05 1.28
C HIS A 36 -3.04 -5.18 0.88
N VAL A 37 -2.36 -6.23 1.37
CA VAL A 37 -0.93 -6.47 1.08
C VAL A 37 -0.68 -6.68 -0.41
N MET A 38 -1.61 -7.33 -1.11
CA MET A 38 -1.51 -7.52 -2.56
C MET A 38 -1.72 -6.21 -3.32
N MET A 39 -2.63 -5.35 -2.85
CA MET A 39 -3.00 -4.12 -3.55
C MET A 39 -1.94 -3.01 -3.43
N VAL A 40 -1.20 -2.92 -2.32
CA VAL A 40 -0.24 -1.84 -2.08
C VAL A 40 0.91 -1.79 -3.09
N HIS A 41 1.20 -2.89 -3.77
CA HIS A 41 2.24 -2.94 -4.80
C HIS A 41 1.94 -2.01 -5.98
N PHE A 42 0.66 -1.84 -6.35
CA PHE A 42 0.26 -0.99 -7.46
C PHE A 42 0.55 0.49 -7.20
N PRO A 43 0.06 1.13 -6.12
CA PRO A 43 0.37 2.53 -5.87
C PRO A 43 1.87 2.76 -5.67
N VAL A 44 2.60 1.86 -5.01
CA VAL A 44 4.05 1.95 -4.87
C VAL A 44 4.74 1.99 -6.23
N ALA A 45 4.41 1.04 -7.12
CA ALA A 45 5.00 0.99 -8.46
C ALA A 45 4.68 2.24 -9.27
N PHE A 46 3.42 2.71 -9.25
CA PHE A 46 3.01 3.89 -10.02
C PHE A 46 3.58 5.20 -9.46
N VAL A 47 3.76 5.35 -8.15
CA VAL A 47 4.44 6.53 -7.58
C VAL A 47 5.88 6.60 -8.06
N ILE A 48 6.62 5.50 -7.99
CA ILE A 48 8.02 5.45 -8.47
C ILE A 48 8.09 5.66 -9.99
N ALA A 49 7.16 5.04 -10.74
CA ALA A 49 7.07 5.26 -12.19
C ALA A 49 6.79 6.73 -12.54
N THR A 50 5.91 7.41 -11.78
CA THR A 50 5.62 8.83 -11.99
C THR A 50 6.86 9.69 -11.81
N LEU A 51 7.66 9.45 -10.77
CA LEU A 51 8.93 10.15 -10.58
C LEU A 51 9.89 9.88 -11.77
N GLY A 52 10.01 8.63 -12.20
CA GLY A 52 10.84 8.28 -13.36
C GLY A 52 10.40 9.00 -14.63
N VAL A 53 9.09 9.05 -14.88
CA VAL A 53 8.50 9.76 -16.04
C VAL A 53 8.78 11.27 -15.98
N ASP A 54 8.68 11.87 -14.79
CA ASP A 54 8.97 13.31 -14.62
C ASP A 54 10.44 13.62 -14.87
N ILE A 55 11.36 12.75 -14.43
CA ILE A 55 12.80 12.87 -14.71
C ILE A 55 13.06 12.73 -16.22
N PHE A 56 12.41 11.78 -16.89
CA PHE A 56 12.53 11.62 -18.35
C PHE A 56 12.00 12.83 -19.11
N PHE A 57 10.88 13.41 -18.67
CA PHE A 57 10.38 14.66 -19.24
C PHE A 57 11.36 15.82 -19.03
N TRP A 58 11.88 15.99 -17.82
CA TRP A 58 12.86 17.00 -17.50
C TRP A 58 14.12 16.90 -18.38
N TRP A 59 14.54 15.69 -18.69
CA TRP A 59 15.73 15.43 -19.51
C TRP A 59 15.46 15.60 -21.01
N SER A 60 14.31 15.09 -21.52
CA SER A 60 14.04 15.00 -22.95
C SER A 60 13.22 16.17 -23.51
N GLY A 61 12.39 16.80 -22.68
CA GLY A 61 11.38 17.77 -23.11
C GLY A 61 10.26 17.21 -23.99
N ASP A 62 10.18 15.87 -24.16
CA ASP A 62 9.22 15.24 -25.05
C ASP A 62 7.82 15.21 -24.40
N ALA A 63 6.85 15.83 -25.08
CA ALA A 63 5.45 15.91 -24.68
C ALA A 63 4.75 14.54 -24.47
N PHE A 64 5.32 13.47 -25.02
CA PHE A 64 4.85 12.10 -24.73
C PHE A 64 4.84 11.82 -23.23
N TRP A 65 5.91 12.21 -22.52
CA TRP A 65 6.04 11.96 -21.08
C TRP A 65 5.05 12.75 -20.23
N VAL A 66 4.56 13.90 -20.70
CA VAL A 66 3.49 14.66 -20.01
C VAL A 66 2.23 13.81 -19.87
N ARG A 67 1.83 13.13 -20.94
CA ARG A 67 0.64 12.25 -20.92
C ARG A 67 0.87 10.99 -20.10
N VAL A 68 2.05 10.38 -20.22
CA VAL A 68 2.41 9.21 -19.42
C VAL A 68 2.40 9.56 -17.93
N GLY A 69 2.95 10.72 -17.55
CA GLY A 69 2.96 11.21 -16.17
C GLY A 69 1.57 11.48 -15.61
N LEU A 70 0.67 12.04 -16.41
CA LEU A 70 -0.73 12.23 -16.02
C LEU A 70 -1.42 10.91 -15.69
N TRP A 71 -1.29 9.91 -16.57
CA TRP A 71 -1.89 8.59 -16.36
C TRP A 71 -1.24 7.84 -15.18
N SER A 72 0.08 7.86 -15.09
CA SER A 72 0.82 7.21 -14.00
C SER A 72 0.43 7.79 -12.64
N ALA A 73 0.37 9.13 -12.52
CA ALA A 73 -0.06 9.81 -11.30
C ALA A 73 -1.52 9.47 -10.93
N GLY A 74 -2.41 9.39 -11.93
CA GLY A 74 -3.80 8.97 -11.73
C GLY A 74 -3.91 7.53 -11.24
N MET A 75 -3.16 6.62 -11.84
CA MET A 75 -3.11 5.22 -11.40
C MET A 75 -2.52 5.07 -10.00
N ALA A 76 -1.48 5.85 -9.67
CA ALA A 76 -0.93 5.90 -8.31
C ALA A 76 -1.98 6.33 -7.29
N PHE A 77 -2.71 7.41 -7.57
CA PHE A 77 -3.75 7.92 -6.69
C PHE A 77 -4.90 6.92 -6.51
N TRP A 78 -5.53 6.47 -7.58
CA TRP A 78 -6.72 5.63 -7.49
C TRP A 78 -6.43 4.23 -6.94
N SER A 79 -5.30 3.63 -7.30
CA SER A 79 -4.88 2.37 -6.67
C SER A 79 -4.52 2.56 -5.20
N GLY A 80 -3.95 3.72 -4.83
CA GLY A 80 -3.70 4.11 -3.44
C GLY A 80 -4.99 4.27 -2.64
N VAL A 81 -6.00 4.94 -3.20
CA VAL A 81 -7.33 5.05 -2.58
C VAL A 81 -7.94 3.67 -2.36
N ALA A 82 -7.93 2.80 -3.38
CA ALA A 82 -8.47 1.46 -3.26
C ALA A 82 -7.74 0.63 -2.18
N ALA A 83 -6.42 0.66 -2.15
CA ALA A 83 -5.63 -0.01 -1.11
C ALA A 83 -5.92 0.57 0.28
N SER A 84 -6.10 1.90 0.41
CA SER A 84 -6.42 2.56 1.67
C SER A 84 -7.80 2.19 2.20
N VAL A 85 -8.79 2.03 1.34
CA VAL A 85 -10.13 1.55 1.74
C VAL A 85 -10.05 0.16 2.35
N VAL A 86 -9.34 -0.77 1.70
CA VAL A 86 -9.16 -2.13 2.21
C VAL A 86 -8.34 -2.13 3.50
N GLY A 87 -7.23 -1.38 3.56
CA GLY A 87 -6.39 -1.27 4.75
C GLY A 87 -7.11 -0.63 5.95
N THR A 88 -7.97 0.36 5.70
CA THR A 88 -8.84 0.93 6.73
C THR A 88 -9.86 -0.10 7.23
N GLY A 89 -10.41 -0.91 6.31
CA GLY A 89 -11.25 -2.04 6.69
C GLY A 89 -10.55 -3.01 7.64
N GLU A 90 -9.32 -3.42 7.32
CA GLU A 90 -8.50 -4.27 8.22
C GLU A 90 -8.26 -3.60 9.58
N LEU A 91 -7.85 -2.32 9.58
CA LEU A 91 -7.58 -1.56 10.79
C LEU A 91 -8.81 -1.48 11.72
N LEU A 92 -9.99 -1.30 11.17
CA LEU A 92 -11.21 -1.13 11.96
C LEU A 92 -11.87 -2.46 12.38
N LEU A 93 -11.78 -3.49 11.52
CA LEU A 93 -12.44 -4.77 11.76
C LEU A 93 -11.64 -5.71 12.69
N VAL A 94 -10.28 -5.60 12.66
CA VAL A 94 -9.42 -6.48 13.46
C VAL A 94 -8.97 -5.76 14.72
N ARG A 95 -9.45 -6.23 15.88
CA ARG A 95 -9.19 -5.60 17.17
C ARG A 95 -7.69 -5.52 17.50
N GLY A 96 -6.96 -6.60 17.27
CA GLY A 96 -5.51 -6.65 17.53
C GLY A 96 -4.75 -5.63 16.71
N ILE A 97 -5.08 -5.47 15.42
CA ILE A 97 -4.46 -4.47 14.53
C ILE A 97 -4.80 -3.06 15.00
N ARG A 98 -6.04 -2.79 15.37
CA ARG A 98 -6.51 -1.47 15.82
C ARG A 98 -5.83 -1.00 17.12
N LEU A 99 -5.43 -1.90 17.99
CA LEU A 99 -4.78 -1.59 19.26
C LEU A 99 -3.28 -1.33 19.14
N LEU A 100 -2.66 -1.63 17.99
CA LEU A 100 -1.24 -1.37 17.75
C LEU A 100 -1.03 0.10 17.33
N GLU A 101 -0.20 0.83 18.05
CA GLU A 101 0.22 2.20 17.66
C GLU A 101 0.89 2.21 16.27
N ALA A 102 1.67 1.17 15.96
CA ALA A 102 2.33 1.02 14.67
C ALA A 102 1.33 1.01 13.51
N SER A 103 0.12 0.46 13.71
CA SER A 103 -0.94 0.43 12.68
C SER A 103 -1.46 1.84 12.37
N TRP A 104 -1.64 2.67 13.36
CA TRP A 104 -2.05 4.06 13.18
C TRP A 104 -0.96 4.91 12.54
N SER A 105 0.30 4.71 12.94
CA SER A 105 1.44 5.39 12.32
C SER A 105 1.55 5.05 10.84
N HIS A 106 1.40 3.77 10.47
CA HIS A 106 1.35 3.33 9.07
C HIS A 106 0.14 3.94 8.33
N ALA A 107 -1.04 3.93 8.93
CA ALA A 107 -2.26 4.48 8.31
C ALA A 107 -2.12 5.98 8.02
N VAL A 108 -1.58 6.77 8.96
CA VAL A 108 -1.31 8.20 8.75
C VAL A 108 -0.31 8.41 7.63
N ALA A 109 0.79 7.65 7.60
CA ALA A 109 1.79 7.75 6.54
C ALA A 109 1.21 7.39 5.16
N ALA A 110 0.40 6.32 5.08
CA ALA A 110 -0.25 5.90 3.85
C ALA A 110 -1.28 6.93 3.36
N MET A 111 -2.10 7.49 4.26
CA MET A 111 -3.07 8.54 3.90
C MET A 111 -2.37 9.82 3.44
N THR A 112 -1.26 10.20 4.07
CA THR A 112 -0.44 11.33 3.63
C THR A 112 0.11 11.10 2.22
N LEU A 113 0.61 9.90 1.94
CA LEU A 113 1.06 9.51 0.60
C LEU A 113 -0.07 9.63 -0.44
N VAL A 114 -1.26 9.12 -0.13
CA VAL A 114 -2.43 9.22 -1.03
C VAL A 114 -2.83 10.68 -1.26
N ALA A 115 -2.80 11.53 -0.23
CA ALA A 115 -3.08 12.96 -0.36
C ALA A 115 -2.07 13.67 -1.29
N ILE A 116 -0.76 13.38 -1.14
CA ILE A 116 0.28 13.90 -2.02
C ILE A 116 0.06 13.40 -3.46
N GLY A 117 -0.27 12.12 -3.65
CA GLY A 117 -0.60 11.55 -4.96
C GLY A 117 -1.80 12.23 -5.61
N GLY A 118 -2.86 12.48 -4.84
CA GLY A 118 -4.04 13.20 -5.28
C GLY A 118 -3.74 14.64 -5.68
N ALA A 119 -2.93 15.35 -4.89
CA ALA A 119 -2.48 16.70 -5.21
C ALA A 119 -1.65 16.72 -6.51
N ASN A 120 -0.73 15.77 -6.68
CA ASN A 120 0.10 15.66 -7.88
C ASN A 120 -0.75 15.37 -9.13
N TRP A 121 -1.68 14.42 -9.04
CA TRP A 121 -2.59 14.12 -10.16
C TRP A 121 -3.54 15.28 -10.47
N GLY A 122 -4.18 15.88 -9.43
CA GLY A 122 -5.08 17.01 -9.58
C GLY A 122 -4.41 18.22 -10.23
N LEU A 123 -3.17 18.53 -9.83
CA LEU A 123 -2.38 19.59 -10.44
C LEU A 123 -2.19 19.38 -11.96
N ARG A 124 -1.88 18.14 -12.39
CA ARG A 124 -1.71 17.78 -13.80
C ARG A 124 -3.00 17.81 -14.61
N LEU A 125 -4.16 17.62 -13.97
CA LEU A 125 -5.46 17.75 -14.61
C LEU A 125 -5.81 19.21 -14.92
N VAL A 126 -5.41 20.12 -14.04
CA VAL A 126 -5.69 21.57 -14.19
C VAL A 126 -4.69 22.22 -15.13
N ASP A 127 -3.41 21.86 -15.00
CA ASP A 127 -2.34 22.43 -15.82
C ASP A 127 -1.31 21.35 -16.19
N THR A 128 -1.31 20.98 -17.45
CA THR A 128 -0.36 19.98 -17.97
C THR A 128 1.09 20.48 -17.96
N ALA A 129 1.32 21.80 -17.97
CA ALA A 129 2.67 22.37 -17.85
C ALA A 129 3.22 22.28 -16.43
N ALA A 130 2.35 22.06 -15.43
CA ALA A 130 2.75 21.94 -14.03
C ALA A 130 3.59 20.69 -13.71
N ILE A 131 3.87 19.83 -14.70
CA ILE A 131 4.81 18.71 -14.53
C ILE A 131 6.17 19.21 -14.01
N LEU A 132 6.61 20.40 -14.43
CA LEU A 132 7.81 21.07 -13.93
C LEU A 132 7.49 22.49 -13.45
N PRO A 133 7.99 22.90 -12.28
CA PRO A 133 8.77 22.10 -11.31
C PRO A 133 7.88 21.34 -10.33
N HIS A 134 6.58 21.67 -10.23
CA HIS A 134 5.71 21.26 -9.13
C HIS A 134 5.39 19.76 -9.16
N GLY A 135 5.08 19.20 -10.33
CA GLY A 135 4.81 17.78 -10.51
C GLY A 135 6.01 16.92 -10.10
N LEU A 136 7.22 17.29 -10.57
CA LEU A 136 8.45 16.60 -10.19
C LEU A 136 8.71 16.68 -8.68
N ALA A 137 8.49 17.85 -8.06
CA ALA A 137 8.67 18.01 -6.62
C ALA A 137 7.68 17.11 -5.82
N LEU A 138 6.42 17.08 -6.25
CA LEU A 138 5.41 16.22 -5.61
C LEU A 138 5.69 14.72 -5.84
N SER A 139 6.20 14.33 -7.00
CA SER A 139 6.58 12.94 -7.29
C SER A 139 7.79 12.52 -6.45
N ALA A 140 8.77 13.40 -6.26
CA ALA A 140 9.91 13.15 -5.38
C ALA A 140 9.46 13.00 -3.92
N LEU A 141 8.60 13.91 -3.43
CA LEU A 141 8.03 13.84 -2.08
C LEU A 141 7.21 12.56 -1.89
N ALA A 142 6.35 12.21 -2.86
CA ALA A 142 5.58 10.96 -2.82
C ALA A 142 6.48 9.73 -2.75
N SER A 143 7.60 9.71 -3.50
CA SER A 143 8.56 8.60 -3.50
C SER A 143 9.27 8.45 -2.15
N VAL A 144 9.61 9.55 -1.49
CA VAL A 144 10.13 9.53 -0.10
C VAL A 144 9.07 8.96 0.85
N MET A 145 7.82 9.40 0.71
CA MET A 145 6.71 8.90 1.53
C MET A 145 6.39 7.42 1.28
N VAL A 146 6.60 6.90 0.06
CA VAL A 146 6.55 5.44 -0.20
C VAL A 146 7.57 4.70 0.67
N GLY A 147 8.81 5.18 0.74
CA GLY A 147 9.83 4.59 1.61
C GLY A 147 9.42 4.62 3.08
N PHE A 148 8.90 5.75 3.55
CA PHE A 148 8.46 5.92 4.93
C PHE A 148 7.24 5.04 5.26
N ALA A 149 6.19 5.05 4.46
CA ALA A 149 5.01 4.21 4.65
C ALA A 149 5.35 2.71 4.52
N GLY A 150 6.21 2.35 3.56
CA GLY A 150 6.69 0.99 3.36
C GLY A 150 7.49 0.47 4.56
N TRP A 151 8.35 1.30 5.17
CA TRP A 151 9.06 0.97 6.40
C TRP A 151 8.10 0.64 7.54
N HIS A 152 7.08 1.49 7.77
CA HIS A 152 6.08 1.26 8.81
C HIS A 152 5.22 0.03 8.53
N GLY A 153 4.83 -0.19 7.26
CA GLY A 153 4.12 -1.39 6.85
C GLY A 153 4.94 -2.67 7.03
N GLY A 154 6.24 -2.61 6.68
CA GLY A 154 7.18 -3.71 6.93
C GLY A 154 7.26 -4.09 8.40
N LYS A 155 7.33 -3.09 9.31
CA LYS A 155 7.31 -3.35 10.76
C LYS A 155 6.04 -4.03 11.23
N LEU A 156 4.87 -3.68 10.67
CA LEU A 156 3.62 -4.37 11.01
C LEU A 156 3.68 -5.86 10.68
N VAL A 157 4.27 -6.21 9.53
CA VAL A 157 4.39 -7.61 9.11
C VAL A 157 5.48 -8.34 9.89
N PHE A 158 6.69 -7.77 9.98
CA PHE A 158 7.86 -8.48 10.51
C PHE A 158 7.97 -8.41 12.03
N ASP A 159 7.60 -7.29 12.65
CA ASP A 159 7.72 -7.12 14.11
C ASP A 159 6.43 -7.55 14.84
N HIS A 160 5.26 -7.39 14.19
CA HIS A 160 3.95 -7.62 14.83
C HIS A 160 3.14 -8.76 14.21
N GLY A 161 3.60 -9.39 13.12
CA GLY A 161 2.91 -10.53 12.49
C GLY A 161 1.58 -10.18 11.81
N VAL A 162 1.31 -8.90 11.55
CA VAL A 162 0.04 -8.44 10.96
C VAL A 162 -0.16 -9.04 9.56
N GLY A 163 -1.30 -9.69 9.35
CA GLY A 163 -1.68 -10.25 8.05
C GLY A 163 -0.93 -11.52 7.64
N ILE A 164 -0.04 -12.08 8.49
CA ILE A 164 0.64 -13.36 8.19
C ILE A 164 -0.34 -14.52 8.21
N LEU A 165 -1.32 -14.50 9.10
CA LEU A 165 -2.41 -15.46 9.18
C LEU A 165 -3.72 -14.80 8.77
N ILE A 166 -4.64 -15.61 8.28
CA ILE A 166 -6.03 -15.18 8.09
C ILE A 166 -6.76 -15.39 9.41
N SER A 167 -7.51 -14.37 9.82
CA SER A 167 -8.35 -14.49 11.01
C SER A 167 -9.34 -15.64 10.79
N PRO A 168 -9.43 -16.64 11.69
CA PRO A 168 -10.47 -17.63 11.60
C PRO A 168 -11.80 -16.90 11.74
N LYS A 169 -12.58 -16.85 10.67
CA LYS A 169 -14.00 -16.51 10.80
C LYS A 169 -14.68 -17.75 11.33
N ASP A 170 -15.18 -17.66 12.55
CA ASP A 170 -16.08 -18.64 13.11
C ASP A 170 -17.37 -18.75 12.29
#